data_db6c2c5caa8972a1a26828845de7db3a
#
_entry.id   db6c2c5caa8972a1a26828845de7db3a
#
_cell.length_a   1.000
_cell.length_b   1.000
_cell.length_c   1.000
_cell.angle_alpha   90.00
_cell.angle_beta   90.00
_cell.angle_gamma   90.00
#
_symmetry.space_group_name_H-M   'P 1'
#
loop_
_entity.id
_entity.type
_entity.pdbx_description
1 polymer ?
#
loop_
_entity_poly.entity_id
_entity_poly.type
_entity_poly.pdbx_seq_one_letter_code
_entity_poly.pdbx_strand_id
1 'polypeptide(L)'
;MDNLLSIVTFLPLLGAIILALFLRGDDEAANRNAKWVAMWATTATFLFSIFILTGFDPNDTGFQFVEERDWLLGLQYKMGVDGISVLFVMLTTFTMPLVIAASWNVTHRVKEYMIAFLVLETLMIGVFCALDLVLFYLFFEAGLIPMFLIIGIWGGANRVYASFKFFLYTFLGSVLMLVAIVAMFNDAGTTDIPTLLNHEFGTETFSLLGIQIIGGMQTLLWLAFFASFAVKMPMWPVHTWLPDAHVQAPTAGSVVLAAILLKMGGYGFLRFSLPMFPVASDIMAPLVLWMSAIAIVYTSLVAMVQEDMKKLIAYSSVAHMGFVTMGIFAANQQGVDGAIFQMLSHGFISGALFLCVGVIYDRMHTREIDAYGGLVARMPAYALIFMLFTMANVGLPGTSGFIGEFLTLVGVFQVNTWVAAVATTGVILSAAYALWLYRRVVMGDLIKESLKTITDMTRRERAIFAPLVIMTILLGVYPALVTDIISPSVAALVSDLETAQAAFEAATMVAEN
;
A
#
# COMPACT_ATOMS: atom_id res chain seq x y z
N MET A 1 -25.36 0.66 -13.94
CA MET A 1 -24.95 -0.70 -13.54
C MET A 1 -25.02 -0.77 -12.03
N ASP A 2 -26.18 -1.16 -11.53
CA ASP A 2 -26.57 -1.00 -10.13
C ASP A 2 -25.95 -2.07 -9.21
N ASN A 3 -24.74 -2.37 -9.16
CA ASN A 3 -24.04 -3.24 -8.21
C ASN A 3 -22.64 -3.60 -8.72
N LEU A 4 -22.02 -2.70 -9.47
CA LEU A 4 -20.73 -2.97 -10.11
C LEU A 4 -19.59 -3.12 -9.07
N LEU A 5 -19.62 -2.28 -8.00
CA LEU A 5 -18.63 -2.36 -6.92
C LEU A 5 -18.76 -3.66 -6.13
N SER A 6 -19.99 -4.07 -5.80
CA SER A 6 -20.21 -5.36 -5.15
C SER A 6 -19.73 -6.53 -6.03
N ILE A 7 -19.99 -6.49 -7.34
CA ILE A 7 -19.52 -7.53 -8.25
C ILE A 7 -17.99 -7.60 -8.23
N VAL A 8 -17.30 -6.46 -8.42
CA VAL A 8 -15.82 -6.41 -8.43
C VAL A 8 -15.25 -6.86 -7.08
N THR A 9 -15.86 -6.47 -5.97
CA THR A 9 -15.38 -6.83 -4.63
C THR A 9 -15.54 -8.32 -4.33
N PHE A 10 -16.69 -8.93 -4.68
CA PHE A 10 -17.00 -10.30 -4.27
C PHE A 10 -16.75 -11.37 -5.35
N LEU A 11 -16.39 -10.98 -6.57
CA LEU A 11 -16.05 -11.93 -7.63
C LEU A 11 -14.85 -12.82 -7.27
N PRO A 12 -13.75 -12.33 -6.66
CA PRO A 12 -12.68 -13.20 -6.17
C PRO A 12 -13.17 -14.17 -5.09
N LEU A 13 -14.04 -13.72 -4.18
CA LEU A 13 -14.62 -14.58 -3.15
C LEU A 13 -15.46 -15.71 -3.75
N LEU A 14 -16.20 -15.42 -4.83
CA LEU A 14 -16.91 -16.48 -5.58
C LEU A 14 -15.93 -17.53 -6.11
N GLY A 15 -14.78 -17.11 -6.65
CA GLY A 15 -13.69 -18.01 -7.04
C GLY A 15 -13.20 -18.87 -5.87
N ALA A 16 -13.01 -18.27 -4.70
CA ALA A 16 -12.61 -18.97 -3.48
C ALA A 16 -13.67 -20.01 -3.04
N ILE A 17 -14.95 -19.66 -3.09
CA ILE A 17 -16.07 -20.58 -2.78
C ILE A 17 -16.12 -21.74 -3.77
N ILE A 18 -15.94 -21.49 -5.07
CA ILE A 18 -15.87 -22.54 -6.09
C ILE A 18 -14.74 -23.51 -5.77
N LEU A 19 -13.55 -23.02 -5.45
CA LEU A 19 -12.42 -23.85 -5.05
C LEU A 19 -12.72 -24.65 -3.78
N ALA A 20 -13.33 -24.03 -2.78
CA ALA A 20 -13.62 -24.68 -1.51
C ALA A 20 -14.61 -25.84 -1.65
N LEU A 21 -15.71 -25.62 -2.40
CA LEU A 21 -16.84 -26.56 -2.48
C LEU A 21 -16.67 -27.62 -3.56
N PHE A 22 -16.13 -27.28 -4.73
CA PHE A 22 -16.15 -28.14 -5.90
C PHE A 22 -14.82 -28.82 -6.19
N LEU A 23 -13.69 -28.26 -5.77
CA LEU A 23 -12.39 -28.87 -6.00
C LEU A 23 -12.06 -29.87 -4.89
N ARG A 24 -11.97 -31.16 -5.24
CA ARG A 24 -11.62 -32.28 -4.33
C ARG A 24 -10.30 -32.91 -4.77
N GLY A 25 -9.51 -33.39 -3.78
CA GLY A 25 -8.22 -34.04 -4.02
C GLY A 25 -7.05 -33.05 -4.07
N ASP A 26 -5.84 -33.59 -3.97
CA ASP A 26 -4.56 -32.86 -4.01
C ASP A 26 -3.66 -33.39 -5.15
N ASP A 27 -4.26 -34.00 -6.15
CA ASP A 27 -3.55 -34.50 -7.32
C ASP A 27 -3.10 -33.36 -8.23
N GLU A 28 -2.24 -33.65 -9.18
CA GLU A 28 -1.69 -32.67 -10.10
C GLU A 28 -2.78 -31.93 -10.91
N ALA A 29 -3.85 -32.67 -11.27
CA ALA A 29 -4.97 -32.11 -12.02
C ALA A 29 -5.77 -31.10 -11.15
N ALA A 30 -6.06 -31.45 -9.89
CA ALA A 30 -6.73 -30.58 -8.95
C ALA A 30 -5.90 -29.32 -8.69
N ASN A 31 -4.59 -29.45 -8.47
CA ASN A 31 -3.67 -28.34 -8.26
C ASN A 31 -3.60 -27.42 -9.49
N ARG A 32 -3.59 -27.97 -10.69
CA ARG A 32 -3.65 -27.18 -11.94
C ARG A 32 -4.97 -26.44 -12.08
N ASN A 33 -6.09 -27.11 -11.79
CA ASN A 33 -7.41 -26.52 -11.86
C ASN A 33 -7.58 -25.39 -10.82
N ALA A 34 -7.03 -25.55 -9.59
CA ALA A 34 -7.03 -24.48 -8.60
C ALA A 34 -6.35 -23.21 -9.11
N LYS A 35 -5.19 -23.33 -9.73
CA LYS A 35 -4.45 -22.20 -10.32
C LYS A 35 -5.24 -21.53 -11.45
N TRP A 36 -5.90 -22.30 -12.30
CA TRP A 36 -6.72 -21.75 -13.38
C TRP A 36 -7.98 -21.05 -12.89
N VAL A 37 -8.69 -21.60 -11.90
CA VAL A 37 -9.86 -20.94 -11.31
C VAL A 37 -9.45 -19.61 -10.68
N ALA A 38 -8.36 -19.60 -9.90
CA ALA A 38 -7.85 -18.36 -9.32
C ALA A 38 -7.43 -17.34 -10.40
N MET A 39 -6.76 -17.78 -11.47
CA MET A 39 -6.37 -16.91 -12.59
C MET A 39 -7.59 -16.31 -13.28
N TRP A 40 -8.61 -17.11 -13.57
CA TRP A 40 -9.83 -16.60 -14.21
C TRP A 40 -10.62 -15.67 -13.30
N ALA A 41 -10.73 -15.98 -12.00
CA ALA A 41 -11.40 -15.11 -11.04
C ALA A 41 -10.73 -13.73 -10.95
N THR A 42 -9.40 -13.70 -10.73
CA THR A 42 -8.65 -12.43 -10.62
C THR A 42 -8.64 -11.65 -11.94
N THR A 43 -8.51 -12.33 -13.09
CA THR A 43 -8.55 -11.67 -14.41
C THR A 43 -9.94 -11.11 -14.71
N ALA A 44 -11.00 -11.85 -14.40
CA ALA A 44 -12.37 -11.34 -14.55
C ALA A 44 -12.61 -10.14 -13.64
N THR A 45 -12.16 -10.17 -12.39
CA THR A 45 -12.24 -9.03 -11.46
C THR A 45 -11.55 -7.79 -12.04
N PHE A 46 -10.34 -7.96 -12.59
CA PHE A 46 -9.65 -6.86 -13.26
C PHE A 46 -10.43 -6.32 -14.47
N LEU A 47 -10.96 -7.19 -15.31
CA LEU A 47 -11.75 -6.76 -16.48
C LEU A 47 -13.02 -6.01 -16.07
N PHE A 48 -13.73 -6.47 -15.01
CA PHE A 48 -14.89 -5.75 -14.49
C PHE A 48 -14.50 -4.42 -13.84
N SER A 49 -13.34 -4.31 -13.20
CA SER A 49 -12.87 -3.05 -12.60
C SER A 49 -12.57 -1.98 -13.67
N ILE A 50 -12.23 -2.36 -14.90
CA ILE A 50 -12.06 -1.41 -16.02
C ILE A 50 -13.36 -0.64 -16.30
N PHE A 51 -14.53 -1.28 -16.10
CA PHE A 51 -15.81 -0.58 -16.27
C PHE A 51 -16.04 0.49 -15.20
N ILE A 52 -15.49 0.32 -13.98
CA ILE A 52 -15.51 1.38 -12.96
C ILE A 52 -14.66 2.56 -13.46
N LEU A 53 -13.44 2.31 -13.91
CA LEU A 53 -12.55 3.37 -14.38
C LEU A 53 -13.10 4.11 -15.60
N THR A 54 -13.68 3.40 -16.56
CA THR A 54 -14.23 4.02 -17.78
C THR A 54 -15.55 4.76 -17.57
N GLY A 55 -16.28 4.41 -16.53
CA GLY A 55 -17.53 5.10 -16.14
C GLY A 55 -17.33 6.17 -15.06
N PHE A 56 -16.11 6.33 -14.54
CA PHE A 56 -15.79 7.33 -13.53
C PHE A 56 -15.66 8.73 -14.16
N ASP A 57 -16.30 9.73 -13.54
CA ASP A 57 -16.16 11.14 -13.91
C ASP A 57 -15.19 11.84 -12.94
N PRO A 58 -13.97 12.22 -13.39
CA PRO A 58 -13.00 12.90 -12.54
C PRO A 58 -13.45 14.28 -12.05
N ASN A 59 -14.43 14.93 -12.73
CA ASN A 59 -14.90 16.25 -12.34
C ASN A 59 -15.95 16.22 -11.22
N ASP A 60 -16.56 15.07 -10.98
CA ASP A 60 -17.42 14.86 -9.82
C ASP A 60 -16.57 14.44 -8.62
N THR A 61 -16.40 15.35 -7.67
CA THR A 61 -15.58 15.13 -6.45
C THR A 61 -16.31 14.32 -5.38
N GLY A 62 -17.59 14.02 -5.57
CA GLY A 62 -18.39 13.17 -4.70
C GLY A 62 -18.10 11.68 -4.85
N PHE A 63 -18.76 10.87 -4.04
CA PHE A 63 -18.67 9.42 -4.18
C PHE A 63 -19.55 8.95 -5.34
N GLN A 64 -18.97 8.14 -6.22
CA GLN A 64 -19.60 7.58 -7.40
C GLN A 64 -19.82 6.07 -7.23
N PHE A 65 -20.73 5.51 -8.06
CA PHE A 65 -21.14 4.09 -8.00
C PHE A 65 -21.63 3.69 -6.60
N VAL A 66 -22.30 4.60 -5.89
CA VAL A 66 -22.77 4.35 -4.53
C VAL A 66 -23.79 3.23 -4.50
N GLU A 67 -23.51 2.22 -3.72
CA GLU A 67 -24.38 1.07 -3.43
C GLU A 67 -24.69 1.08 -1.94
N GLU A 68 -25.98 1.18 -1.58
CA GLU A 68 -26.42 1.25 -0.20
C GLU A 68 -27.52 0.24 0.08
N ARG A 69 -27.37 -0.51 1.18
CA ARG A 69 -28.37 -1.49 1.64
C ARG A 69 -28.31 -1.60 3.16
N ASP A 70 -29.48 -1.76 3.76
CA ASP A 70 -29.55 -2.11 5.17
C ASP A 70 -28.87 -3.45 5.44
N TRP A 71 -28.07 -3.51 6.49
CA TRP A 71 -27.34 -4.68 6.92
C TRP A 71 -27.74 -5.06 8.36
N LEU A 72 -26.94 -5.90 9.02
CA LEU A 72 -27.19 -6.39 10.38
C LEU A 72 -27.16 -5.26 11.42
N LEU A 73 -28.08 -5.29 12.38
CA LEU A 73 -28.08 -4.44 13.59
C LEU A 73 -28.13 -2.92 13.33
N GLY A 74 -28.70 -2.49 12.22
CA GLY A 74 -28.76 -1.08 11.86
C GLY A 74 -27.49 -0.51 11.21
N LEU A 75 -26.50 -1.37 10.93
CA LEU A 75 -25.34 -1.04 10.12
C LEU A 75 -25.72 -1.01 8.65
N GLN A 76 -25.02 -0.21 7.87
CA GLN A 76 -25.25 -0.12 6.43
C GLN A 76 -24.14 -0.82 5.64
N TYR A 77 -24.55 -1.63 4.67
CA TYR A 77 -23.66 -2.02 3.59
C TYR A 77 -23.65 -0.86 2.60
N LYS A 78 -22.64 -0.01 2.70
CA LYS A 78 -22.49 1.15 1.83
C LYS A 78 -21.12 1.16 1.19
N MET A 79 -21.10 1.20 -0.13
CA MET A 79 -19.89 1.20 -0.93
C MET A 79 -19.92 2.32 -1.95
N GLY A 80 -18.77 2.88 -2.29
CA GLY A 80 -18.60 3.90 -3.30
C GLY A 80 -17.11 4.16 -3.56
N VAL A 81 -16.82 4.86 -4.64
CA VAL A 81 -15.45 5.27 -4.98
C VAL A 81 -15.43 6.75 -5.35
N ASP A 82 -14.27 7.37 -5.15
CA ASP A 82 -13.96 8.73 -5.61
C ASP A 82 -12.58 8.77 -6.29
N GLY A 83 -12.09 9.96 -6.66
CA GLY A 83 -10.79 10.11 -7.31
C GLY A 83 -9.62 9.59 -6.48
N ILE A 84 -9.72 9.56 -5.14
CA ILE A 84 -8.67 9.04 -4.26
C ILE A 84 -8.66 7.51 -4.26
N SER A 85 -9.83 6.86 -4.22
CA SER A 85 -9.96 5.42 -4.01
C SER A 85 -9.96 4.58 -5.30
N VAL A 86 -10.51 5.10 -6.40
CA VAL A 86 -10.70 4.33 -7.65
C VAL A 86 -9.41 3.72 -8.19
N LEU A 87 -8.30 4.45 -8.12
CA LEU A 87 -7.01 3.97 -8.62
C LEU A 87 -6.37 2.89 -7.72
N PHE A 88 -6.70 2.86 -6.42
CA PHE A 88 -6.26 1.76 -5.54
C PHE A 88 -7.06 0.48 -5.79
N VAL A 89 -8.34 0.60 -6.15
CA VAL A 89 -9.13 -0.54 -6.65
C VAL A 89 -8.47 -1.10 -7.92
N MET A 90 -8.14 -0.21 -8.88
CA MET A 90 -7.45 -0.61 -10.12
C MET A 90 -6.08 -1.24 -9.85
N LEU A 91 -5.27 -0.67 -8.95
CA LEU A 91 -3.97 -1.23 -8.58
C LEU A 91 -4.12 -2.65 -8.00
N THR A 92 -5.13 -2.87 -7.14
CA THR A 92 -5.41 -4.16 -6.53
C THR A 92 -5.77 -5.19 -7.59
N THR A 93 -6.80 -4.90 -8.40
CA THR A 93 -7.29 -5.82 -9.43
C THR A 93 -6.28 -6.08 -10.54
N PHE A 94 -5.44 -5.11 -10.90
CA PHE A 94 -4.33 -5.25 -11.85
C PHE A 94 -3.22 -6.17 -11.32
N THR A 95 -2.87 -6.03 -10.03
CA THR A 95 -1.74 -6.76 -9.45
C THR A 95 -2.07 -8.24 -9.21
N MET A 96 -3.31 -8.56 -8.84
CA MET A 96 -3.66 -9.93 -8.41
C MET A 96 -3.51 -11.00 -9.50
N PRO A 97 -3.88 -10.82 -10.77
CA PRO A 97 -3.57 -11.80 -11.83
C PRO A 97 -2.07 -12.06 -11.97
N LEU A 98 -1.23 -11.02 -11.82
CA LEU A 98 0.22 -11.16 -11.89
C LEU A 98 0.77 -11.97 -10.70
N VAL A 99 0.21 -11.75 -9.51
CA VAL A 99 0.52 -12.51 -8.29
C VAL A 99 0.17 -13.99 -8.44
N ILE A 100 -1.01 -14.31 -8.98
CA ILE A 100 -1.42 -15.70 -9.25
C ILE A 100 -0.51 -16.31 -10.32
N ALA A 101 -0.17 -15.59 -11.40
CA ALA A 101 0.75 -16.06 -12.42
C ALA A 101 2.17 -16.33 -11.86
N ALA A 102 2.66 -15.47 -10.95
CA ALA A 102 3.93 -15.67 -10.26
C ALA A 102 3.92 -16.87 -9.31
N SER A 103 2.74 -17.24 -8.78
CA SER A 103 2.55 -18.38 -7.87
C SER A 103 2.44 -19.75 -8.58
N TRP A 104 2.66 -19.79 -9.90
CA TRP A 104 2.43 -21.04 -10.68
C TRP A 104 3.31 -22.21 -10.26
N ASN A 105 4.47 -21.94 -9.67
CA ASN A 105 5.43 -22.95 -9.20
C ASN A 105 5.09 -23.51 -7.80
N VAL A 106 4.08 -22.99 -7.12
CA VAL A 106 3.67 -23.50 -5.80
C VAL A 106 3.10 -24.90 -5.95
N THR A 107 3.57 -25.83 -5.10
CA THR A 107 3.16 -27.25 -5.12
C THR A 107 2.56 -27.72 -3.80
N HIS A 108 2.78 -26.98 -2.71
CA HIS A 108 2.30 -27.35 -1.37
C HIS A 108 0.99 -26.66 -1.06
N ARG A 109 -0.07 -27.45 -0.77
CA ARG A 109 -1.40 -26.95 -0.37
C ARG A 109 -1.93 -25.87 -1.32
N VAL A 110 -1.91 -26.17 -2.62
CA VAL A 110 -2.17 -25.18 -3.69
C VAL A 110 -3.59 -24.62 -3.60
N LYS A 111 -4.58 -25.47 -3.29
CA LYS A 111 -5.98 -25.06 -3.16
C LYS A 111 -6.15 -23.97 -2.10
N GLU A 112 -5.66 -24.22 -0.89
CA GLU A 112 -5.77 -23.28 0.24
C GLU A 112 -4.97 -22.00 -0.01
N TYR A 113 -3.82 -22.11 -0.71
CA TYR A 113 -3.04 -20.97 -1.12
C TYR A 113 -3.83 -20.03 -2.06
N MET A 114 -4.46 -20.60 -3.09
CA MET A 114 -5.28 -19.83 -4.03
C MET A 114 -6.51 -19.21 -3.35
N ILE A 115 -7.18 -19.97 -2.46
CA ILE A 115 -8.30 -19.47 -1.66
C ILE A 115 -7.86 -18.25 -0.82
N ALA A 116 -6.71 -18.36 -0.13
CA ALA A 116 -6.20 -17.27 0.72
C ALA A 116 -5.96 -15.98 -0.08
N PHE A 117 -5.40 -16.07 -1.29
CA PHE A 117 -5.19 -14.91 -2.14
C PHE A 117 -6.50 -14.32 -2.70
N LEU A 118 -7.46 -15.15 -3.08
CA LEU A 118 -8.77 -14.68 -3.56
C LEU A 118 -9.58 -14.00 -2.45
N VAL A 119 -9.56 -14.55 -1.24
CA VAL A 119 -10.18 -13.90 -0.07
C VAL A 119 -9.48 -12.58 0.24
N LEU A 120 -8.15 -12.56 0.19
CA LEU A 120 -7.37 -11.35 0.43
C LEU A 120 -7.69 -10.26 -0.61
N GLU A 121 -7.86 -10.60 -1.88
CA GLU A 121 -8.24 -9.66 -2.94
C GLU A 121 -9.60 -9.01 -2.64
N THR A 122 -10.61 -9.80 -2.30
CA THR A 122 -11.93 -9.30 -1.89
C THR A 122 -11.81 -8.29 -0.74
N LEU A 123 -11.04 -8.63 0.29
CA LEU A 123 -10.91 -7.78 1.47
C LEU A 123 -10.15 -6.48 1.16
N MET A 124 -9.11 -6.54 0.31
CA MET A 124 -8.37 -5.34 -0.11
C MET A 124 -9.23 -4.39 -0.96
N ILE A 125 -10.02 -4.90 -1.90
CA ILE A 125 -10.94 -4.08 -2.70
C ILE A 125 -11.98 -3.44 -1.78
N GLY A 126 -12.54 -4.22 -0.83
CA GLY A 126 -13.53 -3.75 0.13
C GLY A 126 -13.05 -2.57 0.98
N VAL A 127 -11.77 -2.55 1.38
CA VAL A 127 -11.18 -1.41 2.12
C VAL A 127 -11.27 -0.10 1.34
N PHE A 128 -11.00 -0.12 0.04
CA PHE A 128 -10.99 1.09 -0.79
C PHE A 128 -12.39 1.52 -1.25
N CYS A 129 -13.39 0.66 -1.11
CA CYS A 129 -14.76 0.93 -1.52
C CYS A 129 -15.72 1.22 -0.36
N ALA A 130 -15.38 0.85 0.89
CA ALA A 130 -16.29 0.99 2.03
C ALA A 130 -16.58 2.45 2.37
N LEU A 131 -17.88 2.79 2.52
CA LEU A 131 -18.39 4.09 2.93
C LEU A 131 -19.11 4.04 4.30
N ASP A 132 -18.96 2.95 5.05
CA ASP A 132 -19.33 2.82 6.45
C ASP A 132 -18.09 2.44 7.26
N LEU A 133 -17.88 3.07 8.43
CA LEU A 133 -16.67 2.86 9.26
C LEU A 133 -16.55 1.43 9.78
N VAL A 134 -17.66 0.78 10.12
CA VAL A 134 -17.65 -0.61 10.60
C VAL A 134 -17.34 -1.56 9.45
N LEU A 135 -17.92 -1.30 8.28
CA LEU A 135 -17.63 -2.06 7.06
C LEU A 135 -16.16 -1.90 6.64
N PHE A 136 -15.62 -0.67 6.68
CA PHE A 136 -14.21 -0.40 6.46
C PHE A 136 -13.33 -1.18 7.43
N TYR A 137 -13.62 -1.09 8.74
CA TYR A 137 -12.86 -1.78 9.78
C TYR A 137 -12.88 -3.30 9.58
N LEU A 138 -14.03 -3.86 9.22
CA LEU A 138 -14.17 -5.28 8.95
C LEU A 138 -13.25 -5.72 7.80
N PHE A 139 -13.27 -5.04 6.67
CA PHE A 139 -12.41 -5.36 5.53
C PHE A 139 -10.93 -5.17 5.87
N PHE A 140 -10.59 -4.08 6.57
CA PHE A 140 -9.23 -3.71 6.95
C PHE A 140 -8.60 -4.74 7.88
N GLU A 141 -9.34 -5.22 8.88
CA GLU A 141 -8.86 -6.21 9.84
C GLU A 141 -8.93 -7.64 9.31
N ALA A 142 -10.02 -8.01 8.63
CA ALA A 142 -10.15 -9.35 8.10
C ALA A 142 -9.03 -9.70 7.11
N GLY A 143 -8.48 -8.69 6.41
CA GLY A 143 -7.32 -8.87 5.52
C GLY A 143 -6.05 -9.38 6.19
N LEU A 144 -5.92 -9.21 7.52
CA LEU A 144 -4.79 -9.74 8.29
C LEU A 144 -4.79 -11.27 8.34
N ILE A 145 -5.96 -11.90 8.38
CA ILE A 145 -6.09 -13.36 8.54
C ILE A 145 -5.51 -14.11 7.33
N PRO A 146 -5.91 -13.84 6.07
CA PRO A 146 -5.32 -14.51 4.92
C PRO A 146 -3.81 -14.26 4.82
N MET A 147 -3.34 -13.03 5.08
CA MET A 147 -1.92 -12.72 5.00
C MET A 147 -1.12 -13.42 6.12
N PHE A 148 -1.65 -13.49 7.34
CA PHE A 148 -1.07 -14.28 8.43
C PHE A 148 -0.90 -15.76 8.03
N LEU A 149 -1.93 -16.36 7.39
CA LEU A 149 -1.87 -17.72 6.92
C LEU A 149 -0.87 -17.89 5.75
N ILE A 150 -0.84 -16.94 4.81
CA ILE A 150 0.11 -16.96 3.69
C ILE A 150 1.55 -16.95 4.20
N ILE A 151 1.88 -16.10 5.16
CA ILE A 151 3.22 -16.03 5.76
C ILE A 151 3.48 -17.28 6.61
N GLY A 152 2.53 -17.69 7.45
CA GLY A 152 2.71 -18.76 8.44
C GLY A 152 2.78 -20.17 7.85
N ILE A 153 2.12 -20.43 6.72
CA ILE A 153 2.06 -21.77 6.09
C ILE A 153 3.11 -21.90 4.98
N TRP A 154 3.19 -20.92 4.07
CA TRP A 154 4.06 -20.98 2.87
C TRP A 154 5.33 -20.14 2.99
N GLY A 155 5.59 -19.56 4.15
CA GLY A 155 6.78 -18.75 4.42
C GLY A 155 8.04 -19.57 4.65
N GLY A 156 9.15 -18.84 4.87
CA GLY A 156 10.49 -19.40 5.11
C GLY A 156 10.68 -20.03 6.50
N ALA A 157 11.93 -20.19 6.90
CA ALA A 157 12.29 -20.91 8.13
C ALA A 157 11.69 -20.27 9.41
N ASN A 158 11.69 -18.93 9.50
CA ASN A 158 11.18 -18.19 10.68
C ASN A 158 9.74 -17.67 10.47
N ARG A 159 8.96 -18.34 9.61
CA ARG A 159 7.61 -17.92 9.22
C ARG A 159 6.63 -17.73 10.37
N VAL A 160 6.72 -18.59 11.41
CA VAL A 160 5.82 -18.50 12.57
C VAL A 160 6.07 -17.20 13.33
N TYR A 161 7.32 -16.88 13.66
CA TYR A 161 7.67 -15.62 14.31
C TYR A 161 7.21 -14.41 13.48
N ALA A 162 7.51 -14.40 12.19
CA ALA A 162 7.18 -13.29 11.31
C ALA A 162 5.66 -13.10 11.15
N SER A 163 4.89 -14.18 11.03
CA SER A 163 3.44 -14.11 10.92
C SER A 163 2.78 -13.58 12.20
N PHE A 164 3.21 -14.07 13.37
CA PHE A 164 2.71 -13.55 14.65
C PHE A 164 3.14 -12.11 14.89
N LYS A 165 4.38 -11.73 14.58
CA LYS A 165 4.84 -10.34 14.68
C LYS A 165 4.00 -9.42 13.78
N PHE A 166 3.79 -9.79 12.52
CA PHE A 166 2.92 -9.07 11.60
C PHE A 166 1.51 -8.89 12.17
N PHE A 167 0.87 -10.01 12.58
CA PHE A 167 -0.50 -10.00 13.05
C PHE A 167 -0.66 -9.17 14.33
N LEU A 168 0.14 -9.45 15.36
CA LEU A 168 0.01 -8.76 16.66
C LEU A 168 0.35 -7.27 16.56
N TYR A 169 1.35 -6.91 15.75
CA TYR A 169 1.75 -5.53 15.54
C TYR A 169 0.63 -4.70 14.91
N THR A 170 0.05 -5.23 13.83
CA THR A 170 -1.02 -4.55 13.10
C THR A 170 -2.33 -4.55 13.88
N PHE A 171 -2.67 -5.66 14.52
CA PHE A 171 -3.88 -5.78 15.34
C PHE A 171 -3.87 -4.82 16.54
N LEU A 172 -2.73 -4.66 17.24
CA LEU A 172 -2.64 -3.74 18.37
C LEU A 172 -2.93 -2.29 17.95
N GLY A 173 -2.42 -1.87 16.81
CA GLY A 173 -2.71 -0.53 16.26
C GLY A 173 -4.20 -0.35 15.95
N SER A 174 -4.82 -1.34 15.32
CA SER A 174 -6.21 -1.23 14.87
C SER A 174 -7.26 -1.38 15.98
N VAL A 175 -6.94 -2.02 17.08
CA VAL A 175 -7.82 -2.01 18.27
C VAL A 175 -8.05 -0.59 18.79
N LEU A 176 -7.03 0.28 18.75
CA LEU A 176 -7.20 1.69 19.13
C LEU A 176 -8.17 2.40 18.18
N MET A 177 -8.09 2.14 16.89
CA MET A 177 -9.04 2.66 15.90
C MET A 177 -10.47 2.18 16.17
N LEU A 178 -10.66 0.91 16.57
CA LEU A 178 -11.98 0.40 16.93
C LEU A 178 -12.59 1.16 18.12
N VAL A 179 -11.77 1.44 19.15
CA VAL A 179 -12.21 2.25 20.28
C VAL A 179 -12.63 3.66 19.83
N ALA A 180 -11.87 4.26 18.91
CA ALA A 180 -12.23 5.55 18.34
C ALA A 180 -13.52 5.49 17.53
N ILE A 181 -13.75 4.45 16.72
CA ILE A 181 -15.01 4.25 15.97
C ILE A 181 -16.22 4.18 16.92
N VAL A 182 -16.08 3.47 18.03
CA VAL A 182 -17.16 3.41 19.06
C VAL A 182 -17.40 4.79 19.68
N ALA A 183 -16.34 5.55 19.97
CA ALA A 183 -16.46 6.91 20.50
C ALA A 183 -17.16 7.86 19.47
N MET A 184 -16.75 7.78 18.20
CA MET A 184 -17.36 8.55 17.12
C MET A 184 -18.85 8.21 16.94
N PHE A 185 -19.21 6.93 17.00
CA PHE A 185 -20.59 6.50 16.94
C PHE A 185 -21.44 7.04 18.11
N ASN A 186 -20.89 7.07 19.32
CA ASN A 186 -21.58 7.63 20.47
C ASN A 186 -21.76 9.15 20.39
N ASP A 187 -20.87 9.86 19.70
CA ASP A 187 -20.92 11.31 19.51
C ASP A 187 -21.82 11.70 18.35
N ALA A 188 -21.63 11.09 17.18
CA ALA A 188 -22.32 11.42 15.93
C ALA A 188 -23.62 10.62 15.69
N GLY A 189 -23.83 9.51 16.40
CA GLY A 189 -25.01 8.63 16.22
C GLY A 189 -25.00 7.79 14.94
N THR A 190 -23.91 7.81 14.16
CA THR A 190 -23.80 7.11 12.87
C THR A 190 -22.39 6.60 12.61
N THR A 191 -22.27 5.59 11.73
CA THR A 191 -21.01 5.08 11.19
C THR A 191 -20.83 5.42 9.69
N ASP A 192 -21.79 6.13 9.10
CA ASP A 192 -21.76 6.55 7.69
C ASP A 192 -20.63 7.54 7.42
N ILE A 193 -19.68 7.16 6.60
CA ILE A 193 -18.46 7.96 6.33
C ILE A 193 -18.82 9.33 5.72
N PRO A 194 -19.68 9.45 4.68
CA PRO A 194 -20.06 10.75 4.15
C PRO A 194 -20.66 11.70 5.19
N THR A 195 -21.46 11.19 6.13
CA THR A 195 -22.01 11.97 7.23
C THR A 195 -20.94 12.39 8.22
N LEU A 196 -20.01 11.49 8.56
CA LEU A 196 -18.92 11.76 9.51
C LEU A 196 -17.87 12.73 8.97
N LEU A 197 -17.70 12.82 7.65
CA LEU A 197 -16.83 13.83 7.02
C LEU A 197 -17.33 15.27 7.26
N ASN A 198 -18.64 15.45 7.50
CA ASN A 198 -19.27 16.74 7.79
C ASN A 198 -19.56 16.93 9.29
N HIS A 199 -19.18 15.98 10.14
CA HIS A 199 -19.41 16.06 11.59
C HIS A 199 -18.22 16.73 12.28
N GLU A 200 -18.48 17.71 13.12
CA GLU A 200 -17.46 18.44 13.89
C GLU A 200 -17.24 17.77 15.23
N PHE A 201 -16.09 17.12 15.39
CA PHE A 201 -15.66 16.57 16.69
C PHE A 201 -15.08 17.68 17.56
N GLY A 202 -15.38 17.65 18.88
CA GLY A 202 -15.00 18.70 19.82
C GLY A 202 -13.48 18.96 19.87
N THR A 203 -13.11 20.23 19.75
CA THR A 203 -11.72 20.71 19.72
C THR A 203 -11.31 21.43 21.02
N GLU A 204 -12.22 21.55 22.02
CA GLU A 204 -11.94 22.21 23.28
C GLU A 204 -10.83 21.51 24.05
N THR A 205 -9.80 22.26 24.44
CA THR A 205 -8.67 21.72 25.22
C THR A 205 -9.14 21.25 26.59
N PHE A 206 -8.78 20.04 26.97
CA PHE A 206 -9.05 19.49 28.29
C PHE A 206 -7.82 18.79 28.88
N SER A 207 -7.84 18.56 30.20
CA SER A 207 -6.75 17.84 30.89
C SER A 207 -7.09 16.37 31.07
N LEU A 208 -6.23 15.48 30.56
CA LEU A 208 -6.30 14.05 30.78
C LEU A 208 -5.04 13.57 31.52
N LEU A 209 -5.20 13.00 32.73
CA LEU A 209 -4.08 12.53 33.55
C LEU A 209 -2.99 13.58 33.78
N GLY A 210 -3.37 14.88 33.85
CA GLY A 210 -2.44 16.01 34.02
C GLY A 210 -1.76 16.49 32.76
N ILE A 211 -2.06 15.90 31.60
CA ILE A 211 -1.57 16.33 30.29
C ILE A 211 -2.67 17.15 29.61
N GLN A 212 -2.32 18.34 29.11
CA GLN A 212 -3.24 19.17 28.33
C GLN A 212 -3.37 18.59 26.92
N ILE A 213 -4.59 18.22 26.52
CA ILE A 213 -4.91 17.71 25.18
C ILE A 213 -5.42 18.88 24.34
N ILE A 214 -4.52 19.47 23.55
CA ILE A 214 -4.84 20.53 22.62
C ILE A 214 -5.60 19.92 21.43
N GLY A 215 -6.66 20.59 20.94
CA GLY A 215 -7.54 20.05 19.90
C GLY A 215 -8.49 18.96 20.38
N GLY A 216 -8.63 18.81 21.70
CA GLY A 216 -9.73 18.11 22.36
C GLY A 216 -9.91 16.64 21.98
N MET A 217 -11.19 16.26 21.83
CA MET A 217 -11.59 14.91 21.40
C MET A 217 -11.05 14.55 20.03
N GLN A 218 -11.00 15.53 19.12
CA GLN A 218 -10.49 15.34 17.75
C GLN A 218 -9.04 14.81 17.78
N THR A 219 -8.18 15.33 18.66
CA THR A 219 -6.80 14.86 18.81
C THR A 219 -6.71 13.42 19.33
N LEU A 220 -7.56 13.02 20.28
CA LEU A 220 -7.59 11.64 20.78
C LEU A 220 -8.02 10.65 19.69
N LEU A 221 -9.06 10.99 18.95
CA LEU A 221 -9.54 10.18 17.83
C LEU A 221 -8.48 10.09 16.73
N TRP A 222 -7.85 11.21 16.39
CA TRP A 222 -6.73 11.25 15.44
C TRP A 222 -5.58 10.33 15.86
N LEU A 223 -5.14 10.39 17.13
CA LEU A 223 -4.06 9.54 17.65
C LEU A 223 -4.40 8.05 17.56
N ALA A 224 -5.65 7.68 17.80
CA ALA A 224 -6.10 6.30 17.70
C ALA A 224 -6.11 5.79 16.25
N PHE A 225 -6.59 6.60 15.31
CA PHE A 225 -6.52 6.30 13.87
C PHE A 225 -5.07 6.32 13.37
N PHE A 226 -4.28 7.31 13.81
CA PHE A 226 -2.86 7.40 13.49
C PHE A 226 -2.09 6.15 13.91
N ALA A 227 -2.31 5.62 15.10
CA ALA A 227 -1.65 4.39 15.56
C ALA A 227 -1.92 3.22 14.61
N SER A 228 -3.16 3.06 14.14
CA SER A 228 -3.53 2.01 13.19
C SER A 228 -2.84 2.19 11.83
N PHE A 229 -2.94 3.39 11.26
CA PHE A 229 -2.43 3.66 9.92
C PHE A 229 -0.91 3.76 9.88
N ALA A 230 -0.27 4.31 10.92
CA ALA A 230 1.18 4.38 11.04
C ALA A 230 1.83 3.00 11.13
N VAL A 231 1.20 2.05 11.82
CA VAL A 231 1.64 0.66 11.84
C VAL A 231 1.47 0.02 10.47
N LYS A 232 0.30 0.20 9.82
CA LYS A 232 0.00 -0.41 8.52
C LYS A 232 0.88 0.14 7.40
N MET A 233 1.17 1.46 7.43
CA MET A 233 2.02 2.16 6.46
C MET A 233 3.52 2.10 6.78
N PRO A 234 3.96 1.24 7.62
CA PRO A 234 5.17 1.09 8.41
C PRO A 234 5.97 2.40 8.63
N MET A 235 5.36 3.36 9.32
CA MET A 235 6.06 4.59 9.69
C MET A 235 7.16 4.31 10.73
N TRP A 236 8.26 5.06 10.68
CA TRP A 236 9.22 5.04 11.78
C TRP A 236 8.57 5.64 13.04
N PRO A 237 8.71 5.04 14.27
CA PRO A 237 9.52 3.85 14.60
C PRO A 237 8.76 2.51 14.55
N VAL A 238 7.47 2.48 14.18
CA VAL A 238 6.61 1.28 14.23
C VAL A 238 6.68 0.40 12.97
N HIS A 239 7.79 0.43 12.25
CA HIS A 239 7.98 -0.25 10.94
C HIS A 239 8.62 -1.65 11.03
N THR A 240 9.10 -2.06 12.20
CA THR A 240 10.02 -3.21 12.32
C THR A 240 9.41 -4.58 11.98
N TRP A 241 8.09 -4.67 11.90
CA TRP A 241 7.38 -5.87 11.47
C TRP A 241 7.54 -6.14 9.96
N LEU A 242 7.65 -5.07 9.16
CA LEU A 242 7.61 -5.17 7.70
C LEU A 242 8.79 -5.95 7.10
N PRO A 243 10.07 -5.67 7.44
CA PRO A 243 11.20 -6.43 6.91
C PRO A 243 11.11 -7.92 7.28
N ASP A 244 10.69 -8.26 8.49
CA ASP A 244 10.55 -9.66 8.93
C ASP A 244 9.44 -10.38 8.16
N ALA A 245 8.29 -9.72 7.96
CA ALA A 245 7.18 -10.25 7.17
C ALA A 245 7.60 -10.49 5.71
N HIS A 246 8.24 -9.52 5.05
CA HIS A 246 8.69 -9.65 3.66
C HIS A 246 9.74 -10.75 3.46
N VAL A 247 10.70 -10.85 4.37
CA VAL A 247 11.76 -11.86 4.30
C VAL A 247 11.18 -13.26 4.36
N GLN A 248 10.17 -13.47 5.21
CA GLN A 248 9.58 -14.79 5.41
C GLN A 248 8.44 -15.10 4.43
N ALA A 249 7.67 -14.12 3.99
CA ALA A 249 6.56 -14.33 3.05
C ALA A 249 7.02 -15.00 1.74
N PRO A 250 6.20 -15.86 1.12
CA PRO A 250 6.45 -16.30 -0.27
C PRO A 250 6.50 -15.07 -1.19
N THR A 251 7.13 -15.20 -2.37
CA THR A 251 7.32 -14.07 -3.29
C THR A 251 6.01 -13.32 -3.58
N ALA A 252 4.94 -14.05 -3.91
CA ALA A 252 3.61 -13.47 -4.15
C ALA A 252 3.05 -12.73 -2.92
N GLY A 253 3.25 -13.26 -1.71
CA GLY A 253 2.88 -12.58 -0.46
C GLY A 253 3.64 -11.26 -0.28
N SER A 254 4.94 -11.25 -0.59
CA SER A 254 5.74 -10.01 -0.55
C SER A 254 5.26 -8.98 -1.58
N VAL A 255 4.85 -9.42 -2.77
CA VAL A 255 4.28 -8.53 -3.80
C VAL A 255 3.00 -7.86 -3.31
N VAL A 256 2.05 -8.62 -2.75
CA VAL A 256 0.78 -8.08 -2.24
C VAL A 256 1.00 -7.16 -1.04
N LEU A 257 1.89 -7.55 -0.10
CA LEU A 257 2.28 -6.69 1.02
C LEU A 257 2.79 -5.33 0.53
N ALA A 258 3.75 -5.33 -0.40
CA ALA A 258 4.37 -4.12 -0.89
C ALA A 258 3.46 -3.30 -1.82
N ALA A 259 2.72 -3.96 -2.72
CA ALA A 259 1.92 -3.25 -3.73
C ALA A 259 0.63 -2.65 -3.15
N ILE A 260 -0.04 -3.33 -2.21
CA ILE A 260 -1.41 -2.98 -1.83
C ILE A 260 -1.56 -2.73 -0.32
N LEU A 261 -1.12 -3.67 0.53
CA LEU A 261 -1.41 -3.61 1.98
C LEU A 261 -0.85 -2.35 2.66
N LEU A 262 0.32 -1.87 2.24
CA LEU A 262 0.89 -0.62 2.75
C LEU A 262 0.02 0.59 2.40
N LYS A 263 -0.61 0.59 1.22
CA LYS A 263 -1.44 1.70 0.72
C LYS A 263 -2.74 1.86 1.48
N MET A 264 -3.22 0.80 2.12
CA MET A 264 -4.40 0.88 2.98
C MET A 264 -4.17 1.85 4.16
N GLY A 265 -2.93 1.94 4.69
CA GLY A 265 -2.58 2.93 5.73
C GLY A 265 -2.58 4.36 5.18
N GLY A 266 -1.96 4.60 4.01
CA GLY A 266 -1.96 5.91 3.36
C GLY A 266 -3.36 6.36 2.94
N TYR A 267 -4.16 5.45 2.41
CA TYR A 267 -5.58 5.70 2.15
C TYR A 267 -6.33 6.07 3.43
N GLY A 268 -6.04 5.39 4.55
CA GLY A 268 -6.62 5.72 5.84
C GLY A 268 -6.30 7.15 6.30
N PHE A 269 -5.08 7.61 6.14
CA PHE A 269 -4.72 9.00 6.43
C PHE A 269 -5.49 9.99 5.56
N LEU A 270 -5.58 9.73 4.25
CA LEU A 270 -6.30 10.59 3.30
C LEU A 270 -7.81 10.58 3.52
N ARG A 271 -8.40 9.44 3.85
CA ARG A 271 -9.86 9.27 3.97
C ARG A 271 -10.41 9.66 5.33
N PHE A 272 -9.62 9.47 6.40
CA PHE A 272 -10.11 9.65 7.77
C PHE A 272 -9.32 10.72 8.53
N SER A 273 -7.99 10.58 8.63
CA SER A 273 -7.19 11.44 9.51
C SER A 273 -7.24 12.90 9.08
N LEU A 274 -7.07 13.20 7.78
CA LEU A 274 -7.12 14.57 7.30
C LEU A 274 -8.53 15.16 7.34
N PRO A 275 -9.55 14.57 6.68
CA PRO A 275 -10.84 15.24 6.54
C PRO A 275 -11.71 15.19 7.80
N MET A 276 -11.64 14.11 8.61
CA MET A 276 -12.45 14.00 9.84
C MET A 276 -11.83 14.74 11.03
N PHE A 277 -10.51 14.93 11.02
CA PHE A 277 -9.76 15.52 12.14
C PHE A 277 -8.80 16.62 11.65
N PRO A 278 -9.30 17.67 10.97
CA PRO A 278 -8.46 18.67 10.32
C PRO A 278 -7.59 19.45 11.31
N VAL A 279 -8.13 19.84 12.46
CA VAL A 279 -7.39 20.58 13.49
C VAL A 279 -6.29 19.73 14.12
N ALA A 280 -6.61 18.48 14.46
CA ALA A 280 -5.62 17.56 15.01
C ALA A 280 -4.53 17.19 13.99
N SER A 281 -4.90 17.09 12.70
CA SER A 281 -3.95 16.84 11.61
C SER A 281 -2.94 17.96 11.46
N ASP A 282 -3.37 19.23 11.58
CA ASP A 282 -2.50 20.39 11.54
C ASP A 282 -1.56 20.44 12.76
N ILE A 283 -2.11 20.28 13.97
CA ILE A 283 -1.31 20.24 15.21
C ILE A 283 -0.22 19.16 15.16
N MET A 284 -0.54 17.99 14.58
CA MET A 284 0.37 16.85 14.51
C MET A 284 1.25 16.81 13.25
N ALA A 285 0.96 17.62 12.23
CA ALA A 285 1.71 17.65 10.98
C ALA A 285 3.23 17.84 11.17
N PRO A 286 3.73 18.78 12.02
CA PRO A 286 5.17 18.92 12.22
C PRO A 286 5.84 17.64 12.75
N LEU A 287 5.17 16.92 13.66
CA LEU A 287 5.67 15.66 14.19
C LEU A 287 5.76 14.60 13.09
N VAL A 288 4.70 14.44 12.29
CA VAL A 288 4.65 13.45 11.21
C VAL A 288 5.67 13.77 10.12
N LEU A 289 5.83 15.04 9.75
CA LEU A 289 6.83 15.48 8.77
C LEU A 289 8.26 15.09 9.20
N TRP A 290 8.64 15.35 10.46
CA TRP A 290 9.95 14.96 10.97
C TRP A 290 10.11 13.44 11.11
N MET A 291 9.09 12.71 11.57
CA MET A 291 9.10 11.25 11.59
C MET A 291 9.31 10.66 10.18
N SER A 292 8.69 11.28 9.17
CA SER A 292 8.83 10.87 7.78
C SER A 292 10.24 11.13 7.24
N ALA A 293 10.83 12.30 7.52
CA ALA A 293 12.21 12.61 7.15
C ALA A 293 13.23 11.66 7.82
N ILE A 294 13.02 11.35 9.10
CA ILE A 294 13.83 10.35 9.82
C ILE A 294 13.66 8.97 9.18
N ALA A 295 12.44 8.56 8.85
CA ALA A 295 12.18 7.30 8.17
C ALA A 295 12.96 7.19 6.86
N ILE A 296 12.91 8.23 6.01
CA ILE A 296 13.60 8.28 4.73
C ILE A 296 15.10 8.07 4.90
N VAL A 297 15.75 8.84 5.76
CA VAL A 297 17.21 8.78 5.94
C VAL A 297 17.63 7.52 6.68
N TYR A 298 17.01 7.24 7.83
CA TYR A 298 17.39 6.12 8.69
C TYR A 298 17.20 4.78 7.99
N THR A 299 16.04 4.55 7.36
CA THR A 299 15.78 3.24 6.74
C THR A 299 16.56 3.05 5.44
N SER A 300 16.92 4.12 4.73
CA SER A 300 17.84 4.05 3.60
C SER A 300 19.25 3.64 4.03
N LEU A 301 19.77 4.17 5.14
CA LEU A 301 21.06 3.74 5.72
C LEU A 301 20.99 2.28 6.20
N VAL A 302 19.88 1.87 6.81
CA VAL A 302 19.67 0.47 7.21
C VAL A 302 19.59 -0.45 5.99
N ALA A 303 18.93 -0.03 4.89
CA ALA A 303 18.87 -0.79 3.64
C ALA A 303 20.27 -1.04 3.06
N MET A 304 21.15 -0.04 3.11
CA MET A 304 22.50 -0.12 2.55
C MET A 304 23.37 -1.22 3.16
N VAL A 305 23.15 -1.56 4.43
CA VAL A 305 23.94 -2.57 5.16
C VAL A 305 23.31 -3.96 5.19
N GLN A 306 22.20 -4.17 4.48
CA GLN A 306 21.55 -5.48 4.45
C GLN A 306 22.30 -6.47 3.56
N GLU A 307 22.29 -7.73 4.00
CA GLU A 307 22.87 -8.87 3.28
C GLU A 307 21.82 -9.70 2.53
N ASP A 308 20.55 -9.60 2.93
CA ASP A 308 19.39 -10.24 2.28
C ASP A 308 18.69 -9.24 1.33
N MET A 309 18.53 -9.63 0.06
CA MET A 309 17.91 -8.77 -0.97
C MET A 309 16.46 -8.38 -0.63
N LYS A 310 15.64 -9.31 -0.11
CA LYS A 310 14.27 -9.00 0.29
C LYS A 310 14.23 -8.00 1.44
N LYS A 311 15.17 -8.11 2.38
CA LYS A 311 15.27 -7.23 3.53
C LYS A 311 15.68 -5.81 3.10
N LEU A 312 16.62 -5.70 2.16
CA LEU A 312 17.01 -4.43 1.56
C LEU A 312 15.83 -3.74 0.88
N ILE A 313 15.09 -4.46 0.02
CA ILE A 313 13.90 -3.91 -0.68
C ILE A 313 12.79 -3.55 0.31
N ALA A 314 12.61 -4.31 1.39
CA ALA A 314 11.63 -3.99 2.42
C ALA A 314 11.95 -2.69 3.17
N TYR A 315 13.21 -2.45 3.54
CA TYR A 315 13.63 -1.17 4.13
C TYR A 315 13.54 -0.01 3.15
N SER A 316 13.84 -0.23 1.86
CA SER A 316 13.60 0.75 0.81
C SER A 316 12.12 1.13 0.73
N SER A 317 11.21 0.17 0.89
CA SER A 317 9.76 0.45 0.93
C SER A 317 9.37 1.36 2.11
N VAL A 318 9.98 1.18 3.29
CA VAL A 318 9.75 2.08 4.44
C VAL A 318 10.21 3.51 4.12
N ALA A 319 11.36 3.67 3.46
CA ALA A 319 11.84 4.99 3.03
C ALA A 319 10.87 5.66 2.04
N HIS A 320 10.38 4.92 1.03
CA HIS A 320 9.40 5.44 0.06
C HIS A 320 8.05 5.78 0.71
N MET A 321 7.61 5.01 1.72
CA MET A 321 6.42 5.37 2.49
C MET A 321 6.63 6.63 3.34
N GLY A 322 7.87 6.94 3.72
CA GLY A 322 8.23 8.23 4.32
C GLY A 322 7.93 9.42 3.39
N PHE A 323 8.21 9.33 2.09
CA PHE A 323 7.79 10.35 1.12
C PHE A 323 6.25 10.45 1.05
N VAL A 324 5.55 9.34 1.09
CA VAL A 324 4.08 9.33 1.06
C VAL A 324 3.49 10.03 2.29
N THR A 325 3.91 9.66 3.50
CA THR A 325 3.39 10.29 4.74
C THR A 325 3.75 11.76 4.82
N MET A 326 4.94 12.12 4.39
CA MET A 326 5.38 13.51 4.29
C MET A 326 4.50 14.32 3.32
N GLY A 327 4.18 13.76 2.15
CA GLY A 327 3.31 14.40 1.16
C GLY A 327 1.87 14.55 1.64
N ILE A 328 1.31 13.54 2.31
CA ILE A 328 -0.05 13.59 2.88
C ILE A 328 -0.16 14.72 3.91
N PHE A 329 0.78 14.80 4.85
CA PHE A 329 0.76 15.78 5.94
C PHE A 329 1.38 17.15 5.59
N ALA A 330 1.86 17.32 4.35
CA ALA A 330 2.06 18.66 3.79
C ALA A 330 0.74 19.38 3.53
N ALA A 331 -0.37 18.66 3.46
CA ALA A 331 -1.75 19.14 3.36
C ALA A 331 -1.95 20.20 2.25
N ASN A 332 -1.20 20.10 1.16
CA ASN A 332 -1.33 20.94 -0.02
C ASN A 332 -1.46 20.08 -1.29
N GLN A 333 -1.92 20.69 -2.38
CA GLN A 333 -2.22 19.99 -3.64
C GLN A 333 -1.05 19.12 -4.13
N GLN A 334 0.16 19.70 -4.20
CA GLN A 334 1.33 19.01 -4.76
C GLN A 334 1.77 17.83 -3.86
N GLY A 335 1.74 18.03 -2.54
CA GLY A 335 2.12 17.01 -1.57
C GLY A 335 1.19 15.81 -1.61
N VAL A 336 -0.13 16.05 -1.60
CA VAL A 336 -1.15 14.99 -1.59
C VAL A 336 -1.22 14.28 -2.95
N ASP A 337 -1.23 15.02 -4.07
CA ASP A 337 -1.14 14.42 -5.41
C ASP A 337 0.11 13.54 -5.55
N GLY A 338 1.26 14.06 -5.10
CA GLY A 338 2.53 13.32 -5.09
C GLY A 338 2.47 12.06 -4.22
N ALA A 339 1.84 12.14 -3.05
CA ALA A 339 1.69 11.00 -2.14
C ALA A 339 0.85 9.88 -2.74
N ILE A 340 -0.30 10.20 -3.35
CA ILE A 340 -1.16 9.22 -4.04
C ILE A 340 -0.42 8.62 -5.22
N PHE A 341 0.23 9.47 -6.03
CA PHE A 341 1.02 9.03 -7.17
C PHE A 341 2.16 8.10 -6.75
N GLN A 342 2.88 8.43 -5.65
CA GLN A 342 3.96 7.60 -5.11
C GLN A 342 3.43 6.26 -4.59
N MET A 343 2.27 6.22 -3.97
CA MET A 343 1.65 4.96 -3.56
C MET A 343 1.39 4.04 -4.76
N LEU A 344 0.83 4.57 -5.84
CA LEU A 344 0.57 3.79 -7.07
C LEU A 344 1.87 3.33 -7.71
N SER A 345 2.81 4.24 -7.91
CA SER A 345 4.12 3.97 -8.49
C SER A 345 4.90 2.91 -7.71
N HIS A 346 4.99 3.08 -6.38
CA HIS A 346 5.63 2.11 -5.50
C HIS A 346 4.96 0.73 -5.59
N GLY A 347 3.65 0.66 -5.81
CA GLY A 347 2.94 -0.60 -6.03
C GLY A 347 3.53 -1.40 -7.20
N PHE A 348 3.73 -0.76 -8.33
CA PHE A 348 4.31 -1.39 -9.52
C PHE A 348 5.81 -1.69 -9.34
N ILE A 349 6.60 -0.71 -8.87
CA ILE A 349 8.06 -0.80 -8.78
C ILE A 349 8.49 -1.80 -7.71
N SER A 350 7.98 -1.67 -6.49
CA SER A 350 8.36 -2.56 -5.38
C SER A 350 7.83 -3.98 -5.60
N GLY A 351 6.60 -4.12 -6.13
CA GLY A 351 6.07 -5.40 -6.55
C GLY A 351 6.98 -6.10 -7.56
N ALA A 352 7.45 -5.37 -8.58
CA ALA A 352 8.38 -5.88 -9.58
C ALA A 352 9.75 -6.25 -8.98
N LEU A 353 10.29 -5.45 -8.06
CA LEU A 353 11.56 -5.75 -7.40
C LEU A 353 11.47 -7.04 -6.57
N PHE A 354 10.36 -7.26 -5.84
CA PHE A 354 10.15 -8.54 -5.15
C PHE A 354 9.99 -9.72 -6.12
N LEU A 355 9.37 -9.51 -7.28
CA LEU A 355 9.33 -10.52 -8.34
C LEU A 355 10.72 -10.80 -8.91
N CYS A 356 11.58 -9.79 -9.10
CA CYS A 356 12.97 -9.99 -9.52
C CYS A 356 13.74 -10.87 -8.52
N VAL A 357 13.59 -10.63 -7.22
CA VAL A 357 14.17 -11.52 -6.21
C VAL A 357 13.58 -12.92 -6.30
N GLY A 358 12.26 -13.04 -6.53
CA GLY A 358 11.59 -14.33 -6.72
C GLY A 358 12.16 -15.13 -7.87
N VAL A 359 12.43 -14.51 -9.02
CA VAL A 359 13.00 -15.16 -10.22
C VAL A 359 14.34 -15.85 -9.93
N ILE A 360 15.25 -15.18 -9.24
CA ILE A 360 16.55 -15.78 -8.90
C ILE A 360 16.45 -16.74 -7.72
N TYR A 361 15.55 -16.46 -6.75
CA TYR A 361 15.30 -17.35 -5.62
C TYR A 361 14.74 -18.71 -6.06
N ASP A 362 13.84 -18.74 -7.02
CA ASP A 362 13.27 -20.00 -7.57
C ASP A 362 14.34 -20.91 -8.20
N ARG A 363 15.49 -20.32 -8.62
CA ARG A 363 16.61 -21.04 -9.24
C ARG A 363 17.69 -21.44 -8.24
N MET A 364 17.96 -20.56 -7.27
CA MET A 364 19.13 -20.70 -6.38
C MET A 364 18.77 -21.00 -4.93
N HIS A 365 17.50 -20.83 -4.53
CA HIS A 365 16.97 -21.04 -3.17
C HIS A 365 17.74 -20.25 -2.08
N THR A 366 18.40 -19.15 -2.46
CA THR A 366 19.03 -18.20 -1.54
C THR A 366 18.67 -16.76 -1.90
N ARG A 367 18.71 -15.86 -0.91
CA ARG A 367 18.46 -14.42 -1.07
C ARG A 367 19.67 -13.60 -0.66
N GLU A 368 20.74 -14.26 -0.23
CA GLU A 368 21.98 -13.60 0.18
C GLU A 368 22.63 -12.92 -1.02
N ILE A 369 22.92 -11.63 -0.89
CA ILE A 369 23.49 -10.83 -1.97
C ILE A 369 24.84 -11.41 -2.39
N ASP A 370 25.65 -11.87 -1.42
CA ASP A 370 26.96 -12.45 -1.69
C ASP A 370 26.92 -13.82 -2.39
N ALA A 371 25.75 -14.46 -2.47
CA ALA A 371 25.59 -15.68 -3.26
C ALA A 371 25.59 -15.41 -4.76
N TYR A 372 25.45 -14.16 -5.19
CA TYR A 372 25.34 -13.76 -6.60
C TYR A 372 26.58 -13.00 -7.08
N GLY A 373 26.61 -12.63 -8.37
CA GLY A 373 27.63 -11.85 -9.06
C GLY A 373 27.73 -12.23 -10.53
N GLY A 374 27.85 -11.25 -11.42
CA GLY A 374 28.02 -11.47 -12.86
C GLY A 374 26.81 -12.05 -13.59
N LEU A 375 25.59 -11.95 -13.03
CA LEU A 375 24.39 -12.53 -13.63
C LEU A 375 24.10 -12.02 -15.04
N VAL A 376 24.56 -10.82 -15.41
CA VAL A 376 24.36 -10.25 -16.75
C VAL A 376 24.87 -11.18 -17.85
N ALA A 377 25.93 -11.93 -17.60
CA ALA A 377 26.51 -12.85 -18.58
C ALA A 377 25.60 -14.04 -18.93
N ARG A 378 24.71 -14.44 -18.01
CA ARG A 378 23.80 -15.60 -18.20
C ARG A 378 22.34 -15.20 -18.29
N MET A 379 21.95 -14.09 -17.66
CA MET A 379 20.56 -13.62 -17.53
C MET A 379 20.42 -12.18 -18.04
N PRO A 380 20.68 -11.89 -19.33
CA PRO A 380 20.65 -10.51 -19.84
C PRO A 380 19.23 -9.90 -19.81
N ALA A 381 18.17 -10.67 -20.06
CA ALA A 381 16.80 -10.15 -19.95
C ALA A 381 16.42 -9.83 -18.50
N TYR A 382 16.80 -10.66 -17.56
CA TYR A 382 16.67 -10.38 -16.13
C TYR A 382 17.42 -9.10 -15.73
N ALA A 383 18.69 -9.00 -16.16
CA ALA A 383 19.52 -7.85 -15.86
C ALA A 383 18.88 -6.52 -16.34
N LEU A 384 18.34 -6.52 -17.57
CA LEU A 384 17.65 -5.34 -18.11
C LEU A 384 16.42 -4.95 -17.30
N ILE A 385 15.56 -5.92 -16.96
CA ILE A 385 14.33 -5.68 -16.19
C ILE A 385 14.67 -5.23 -14.77
N PHE A 386 15.62 -5.88 -14.12
CA PHE A 386 16.03 -5.50 -12.77
C PHE A 386 16.67 -4.10 -12.75
N MET A 387 17.47 -3.72 -13.79
CA MET A 387 17.97 -2.35 -13.94
C MET A 387 16.85 -1.33 -14.07
N LEU A 388 15.85 -1.60 -14.92
CA LEU A 388 14.72 -0.69 -15.12
C LEU A 388 14.01 -0.38 -13.79
N PHE A 389 13.65 -1.42 -13.01
CA PHE A 389 12.98 -1.21 -11.74
C PHE A 389 13.90 -0.66 -10.65
N THR A 390 15.20 -0.95 -10.70
CA THR A 390 16.21 -0.31 -9.84
C THR A 390 16.25 1.19 -10.11
N MET A 391 16.33 1.61 -11.37
CA MET A 391 16.35 3.03 -11.74
C MET A 391 15.02 3.73 -11.45
N ALA A 392 13.89 3.04 -11.64
CA ALA A 392 12.59 3.56 -11.28
C ALA A 392 12.43 3.74 -9.76
N ASN A 393 13.00 2.84 -8.96
CA ASN A 393 13.04 2.93 -7.49
C ASN A 393 13.92 4.09 -6.99
N VAL A 394 14.94 4.46 -7.75
CA VAL A 394 15.81 5.63 -7.46
C VAL A 394 15.13 6.96 -7.84
N GLY A 395 14.05 6.91 -8.63
CA GLY A 395 13.38 8.11 -9.13
C GLY A 395 14.03 8.66 -10.41
N LEU A 396 14.38 7.79 -11.37
CA LEU A 396 14.86 8.23 -12.68
C LEU A 396 13.75 8.99 -13.43
N PRO A 397 13.99 10.25 -13.91
CA PRO A 397 13.05 10.95 -14.79
C PRO A 397 12.62 10.09 -16.00
N GLY A 398 11.32 10.09 -16.31
CA GLY A 398 10.72 9.21 -17.31
C GLY A 398 10.21 7.89 -16.75
N THR A 399 10.34 7.67 -15.44
CA THR A 399 9.69 6.57 -14.71
C THR A 399 8.72 7.11 -13.67
N SER A 400 7.73 6.31 -13.29
CA SER A 400 6.67 6.74 -12.36
C SER A 400 7.19 7.09 -10.96
N GLY A 401 8.30 6.51 -10.51
CA GLY A 401 8.90 6.80 -9.20
C GLY A 401 9.33 8.25 -9.04
N PHE A 402 9.87 8.84 -10.12
CA PHE A 402 10.29 10.24 -10.11
C PHE A 402 9.12 11.21 -9.83
N ILE A 403 7.97 10.99 -10.47
CA ILE A 403 6.83 11.91 -10.37
C ILE A 403 6.32 12.00 -8.94
N GLY A 404 6.09 10.86 -8.28
CA GLY A 404 5.56 10.84 -6.92
C GLY A 404 6.52 11.48 -5.91
N GLU A 405 7.80 11.13 -5.93
CA GLU A 405 8.79 11.70 -5.00
C GLU A 405 9.05 13.18 -5.25
N PHE A 406 9.11 13.59 -6.52
CA PHE A 406 9.32 14.98 -6.86
C PHE A 406 8.16 15.87 -6.40
N LEU A 407 6.91 15.48 -6.66
CA LEU A 407 5.73 16.23 -6.23
C LEU A 407 5.64 16.30 -4.69
N THR A 408 5.91 15.21 -3.98
CA THR A 408 5.93 15.24 -2.51
C THR A 408 6.99 16.18 -1.97
N LEU A 409 8.21 16.18 -2.53
CA LEU A 409 9.27 17.10 -2.14
C LEU A 409 8.89 18.56 -2.39
N VAL A 410 8.28 18.86 -3.55
CA VAL A 410 7.80 20.22 -3.87
C VAL A 410 6.72 20.66 -2.89
N GLY A 411 5.76 19.79 -2.57
CA GLY A 411 4.70 20.10 -1.61
C GLY A 411 5.26 20.39 -0.22
N VAL A 412 6.16 19.54 0.27
CA VAL A 412 6.78 19.73 1.60
C VAL A 412 7.70 20.94 1.65
N PHE A 413 8.40 21.24 0.56
CA PHE A 413 9.26 22.43 0.51
C PHE A 413 8.49 23.74 0.77
N GLN A 414 7.23 23.80 0.35
CA GLN A 414 6.36 24.96 0.60
C GLN A 414 5.97 25.11 2.08
N VAL A 415 5.89 23.98 2.81
CA VAL A 415 5.48 23.95 4.22
C VAL A 415 6.68 24.01 5.16
N ASN A 416 7.71 23.21 4.89
CA ASN A 416 8.91 23.12 5.72
C ASN A 416 10.16 22.80 4.90
N THR A 417 10.93 23.85 4.58
CA THR A 417 12.16 23.74 3.79
C THR A 417 13.21 22.80 4.42
N TRP A 418 13.31 22.74 5.76
CA TRP A 418 14.31 21.90 6.43
C TRP A 418 13.95 20.42 6.33
N VAL A 419 12.68 20.07 6.50
CA VAL A 419 12.20 18.70 6.30
C VAL A 419 12.45 18.27 4.85
N ALA A 420 12.12 19.13 3.88
CA ALA A 420 12.36 18.86 2.47
C ALA A 420 13.86 18.67 2.16
N ALA A 421 14.72 19.50 2.74
CA ALA A 421 16.18 19.39 2.57
C ALA A 421 16.72 18.06 3.10
N VAL A 422 16.27 17.64 4.30
CA VAL A 422 16.64 16.34 4.88
C VAL A 422 16.10 15.19 4.01
N ALA A 423 14.84 15.24 3.61
CA ALA A 423 14.21 14.21 2.78
C ALA A 423 14.88 14.06 1.41
N THR A 424 15.35 15.16 0.80
CA THR A 424 16.08 15.15 -0.47
C THR A 424 17.36 14.31 -0.41
N THR A 425 18.02 14.23 0.76
CA THR A 425 19.19 13.33 0.93
C THR A 425 18.81 11.86 0.76
N GLY A 426 17.54 11.51 1.00
CA GLY A 426 17.01 10.16 0.79
C GLY A 426 17.09 9.71 -0.68
N VAL A 427 16.94 10.63 -1.64
CA VAL A 427 17.08 10.33 -3.07
C VAL A 427 18.52 9.88 -3.38
N ILE A 428 19.52 10.54 -2.78
CA ILE A 428 20.93 10.16 -2.92
C ILE A 428 21.18 8.79 -2.27
N LEU A 429 20.62 8.57 -1.09
CA LEU A 429 20.76 7.29 -0.37
C LEU A 429 20.06 6.16 -1.10
N SER A 430 18.89 6.42 -1.73
CA SER A 430 18.18 5.41 -2.53
C SER A 430 19.02 4.97 -3.73
N ALA A 431 19.65 5.91 -4.42
CA ALA A 431 20.60 5.60 -5.49
C ALA A 431 21.78 4.76 -4.96
N ALA A 432 22.31 5.09 -3.81
CA ALA A 432 23.46 4.40 -3.23
C ALA A 432 23.14 2.92 -2.95
N TYR A 433 22.07 2.60 -2.18
CA TYR A 433 21.77 1.21 -1.85
C TYR A 433 21.25 0.41 -3.05
N ALA A 434 20.45 1.03 -3.94
CA ALA A 434 19.85 0.32 -5.06
C ALA A 434 20.88 -0.03 -6.14
N LEU A 435 21.75 0.91 -6.52
CA LEU A 435 22.83 0.65 -7.46
C LEU A 435 23.90 -0.27 -6.88
N TRP A 436 24.16 -0.18 -5.56
CA TRP A 436 25.05 -1.09 -4.87
C TRP A 436 24.54 -2.53 -4.91
N LEU A 437 23.23 -2.75 -4.65
CA LEU A 437 22.59 -4.05 -4.80
C LEU A 437 22.73 -4.57 -6.24
N TYR A 438 22.36 -3.75 -7.22
CA TYR A 438 22.42 -4.13 -8.62
C TYR A 438 23.84 -4.52 -9.04
N ARG A 439 24.84 -3.71 -8.65
CA ARG A 439 26.25 -3.98 -8.93
C ARG A 439 26.69 -5.33 -8.37
N ARG A 440 26.34 -5.64 -7.11
CA ARG A 440 26.76 -6.88 -6.45
C ARG A 440 26.11 -8.12 -7.05
N VAL A 441 24.86 -8.02 -7.46
CA VAL A 441 24.08 -9.16 -7.97
C VAL A 441 24.31 -9.39 -9.46
N VAL A 442 24.28 -8.33 -10.26
CA VAL A 442 24.19 -8.41 -11.73
C VAL A 442 25.51 -8.20 -12.42
N MET A 443 26.30 -7.22 -11.94
CA MET A 443 27.55 -6.83 -12.59
C MET A 443 28.76 -7.66 -12.11
N GLY A 444 29.89 -7.49 -12.80
CA GLY A 444 31.16 -8.17 -12.51
C GLY A 444 31.29 -9.51 -13.24
N ASP A 445 32.34 -10.24 -12.89
CA ASP A 445 32.68 -11.53 -13.50
C ASP A 445 31.85 -12.67 -12.90
N LEU A 446 31.45 -13.62 -13.75
CA LEU A 446 30.73 -14.83 -13.32
C LEU A 446 31.71 -15.87 -12.77
N ILE A 447 32.15 -15.65 -11.53
CA ILE A 447 33.19 -16.51 -10.90
C ILE A 447 32.56 -17.77 -10.28
N LYS A 448 31.34 -17.68 -9.74
CA LYS A 448 30.69 -18.74 -8.96
C LYS A 448 30.19 -19.86 -9.86
N GLU A 449 30.66 -21.10 -9.60
CA GLU A 449 30.28 -22.29 -10.38
C GLU A 449 28.75 -22.52 -10.39
N SER A 450 28.07 -22.29 -9.24
CA SER A 450 26.62 -22.46 -9.10
C SER A 450 25.80 -21.56 -10.03
N LEU A 451 26.34 -20.43 -10.47
CA LEU A 451 25.69 -19.50 -11.36
C LEU A 451 25.93 -19.77 -12.85
N LYS A 452 26.92 -20.61 -13.20
CA LYS A 452 27.26 -20.90 -14.61
C LYS A 452 26.16 -21.62 -15.37
N THR A 453 25.29 -22.36 -14.67
CA THR A 453 24.17 -23.11 -15.24
C THR A 453 22.83 -22.41 -15.11
N ILE A 454 22.76 -21.24 -14.48
CA ILE A 454 21.51 -20.51 -14.27
C ILE A 454 20.89 -20.09 -15.61
N THR A 455 19.58 -20.26 -15.74
CA THR A 455 18.82 -19.94 -16.94
C THR A 455 18.16 -18.57 -16.83
N ASP A 456 18.08 -17.83 -17.94
CA ASP A 456 17.38 -16.55 -18.01
C ASP A 456 15.87 -16.71 -17.85
N MET A 457 15.15 -15.61 -17.87
CA MET A 457 13.70 -15.52 -17.65
C MET A 457 12.93 -16.34 -18.68
N THR A 458 11.99 -17.11 -18.16
CA THR A 458 10.99 -17.87 -18.95
C THR A 458 10.00 -16.93 -19.64
N ARG A 459 9.26 -17.45 -20.64
CA ARG A 459 8.19 -16.69 -21.33
C ARG A 459 7.12 -16.20 -20.34
N ARG A 460 6.76 -17.02 -19.34
CA ARG A 460 5.78 -16.65 -18.30
C ARG A 460 6.31 -15.48 -17.45
N GLU A 461 7.54 -15.56 -16.97
CA GLU A 461 8.14 -14.48 -16.18
C GLU A 461 8.19 -13.17 -16.97
N ARG A 462 8.60 -13.20 -18.23
CA ARG A 462 8.57 -12.01 -19.12
C ARG A 462 7.16 -11.45 -19.28
N ALA A 463 6.14 -12.30 -19.42
CA ALA A 463 4.75 -11.87 -19.53
C ALA A 463 4.23 -11.21 -18.24
N ILE A 464 4.69 -11.66 -17.05
CA ILE A 464 4.37 -11.05 -15.76
C ILE A 464 5.00 -9.66 -15.64
N PHE A 465 6.25 -9.48 -16.08
CA PHE A 465 6.94 -8.20 -15.98
C PHE A 465 6.50 -7.18 -17.04
N ALA A 466 6.03 -7.61 -18.20
CA ALA A 466 5.69 -6.71 -19.30
C ALA A 466 4.67 -5.62 -18.90
N PRO A 467 3.51 -5.92 -18.28
CA PRO A 467 2.55 -4.90 -17.86
C PRO A 467 3.13 -3.97 -16.78
N LEU A 468 3.97 -4.47 -15.87
CA LEU A 468 4.62 -3.64 -14.85
C LEU A 468 5.62 -2.65 -15.47
N VAL A 469 6.41 -3.10 -16.45
CA VAL A 469 7.33 -2.24 -17.23
C VAL A 469 6.54 -1.16 -17.98
N ILE A 470 5.45 -1.55 -18.67
CA ILE A 470 4.60 -0.62 -19.39
C ILE A 470 4.02 0.44 -18.46
N MET A 471 3.45 0.06 -17.32
CA MET A 471 2.86 1.00 -16.38
C MET A 471 3.91 1.93 -15.76
N THR A 472 5.08 1.42 -15.41
CA THR A 472 6.16 2.23 -14.82
C THR A 472 6.65 3.31 -15.79
N ILE A 473 6.80 2.99 -17.08
CA ILE A 473 7.24 3.96 -18.09
C ILE A 473 6.08 4.88 -18.48
N LEU A 474 4.89 4.33 -18.74
CA LEU A 474 3.72 5.09 -19.16
C LEU A 474 3.37 6.19 -18.16
N LEU A 475 3.30 5.85 -16.87
CA LEU A 475 2.99 6.83 -15.82
C LEU A 475 4.14 7.81 -15.56
N GLY A 476 5.37 7.43 -15.88
CA GLY A 476 6.54 8.33 -15.80
C GLY A 476 6.61 9.34 -16.94
N VAL A 477 6.11 8.97 -18.14
CA VAL A 477 6.12 9.83 -19.33
C VAL A 477 4.81 10.63 -19.45
N TYR A 478 3.68 10.04 -19.06
CA TYR A 478 2.36 10.66 -19.12
C TYR A 478 1.63 10.55 -17.78
N PRO A 479 2.05 11.35 -16.76
CA PRO A 479 1.47 11.31 -15.42
C PRO A 479 0.01 11.79 -15.37
N ALA A 480 -0.47 12.54 -16.36
CA ALA A 480 -1.85 13.01 -16.46
C ALA A 480 -2.88 11.89 -16.37
N LEU A 481 -2.55 10.66 -16.79
CA LEU A 481 -3.42 9.50 -16.59
C LEU A 481 -3.82 9.24 -15.15
N VAL A 482 -3.02 9.70 -14.20
CA VAL A 482 -3.28 9.59 -12.76
C VAL A 482 -3.73 10.94 -12.22
N THR A 483 -2.98 12.02 -12.49
CA THR A 483 -3.25 13.34 -11.91
C THR A 483 -4.61 13.89 -12.31
N ASP A 484 -5.06 13.70 -13.55
CA ASP A 484 -6.38 14.16 -14.01
C ASP A 484 -7.55 13.47 -13.27
N ILE A 485 -7.32 12.26 -12.72
CA ILE A 485 -8.32 11.52 -11.95
C ILE A 485 -8.31 11.95 -10.48
N ILE A 486 -7.12 12.14 -9.89
CA ILE A 486 -6.99 12.38 -8.44
C ILE A 486 -7.11 13.85 -8.07
N SER A 487 -6.55 14.75 -8.89
CA SER A 487 -6.37 16.16 -8.51
C SER A 487 -7.66 16.91 -8.19
N PRO A 488 -8.82 16.67 -8.85
CA PRO A 488 -10.07 17.32 -8.45
C PRO A 488 -10.52 16.93 -7.03
N SER A 489 -10.48 15.65 -6.68
CA SER A 489 -10.82 15.17 -5.33
C SER A 489 -9.81 15.64 -4.28
N VAL A 490 -8.53 15.75 -4.64
CA VAL A 490 -7.48 16.30 -3.75
C VAL A 490 -7.68 17.80 -3.55
N ALA A 491 -8.05 18.55 -4.59
CA ALA A 491 -8.34 19.98 -4.48
C ALA A 491 -9.51 20.25 -3.53
N ALA A 492 -10.57 19.45 -3.61
CA ALA A 492 -11.68 19.53 -2.68
C ALA A 492 -11.22 19.25 -1.24
N LEU A 493 -10.48 18.15 -1.01
CA LEU A 493 -9.93 17.79 0.30
C LEU A 493 -9.07 18.93 0.89
N VAL A 494 -8.16 19.50 0.10
CA VAL A 494 -7.26 20.59 0.56
C VAL A 494 -8.06 21.85 0.90
N SER A 495 -9.05 22.22 0.08
CA SER A 495 -9.93 23.37 0.34
C SER A 495 -10.74 23.20 1.63
N ASP A 496 -11.27 21.99 1.88
CA ASP A 496 -12.02 21.70 3.11
C ASP A 496 -11.12 21.77 4.35
N LEU A 497 -9.87 21.29 4.25
CA LEU A 497 -8.86 21.40 5.32
C LEU A 497 -8.53 22.86 5.64
N GLU A 498 -8.23 23.68 4.63
CA GLU A 498 -7.93 25.12 4.79
C GLU A 498 -9.10 25.84 5.45
N THR A 499 -10.32 25.54 5.05
CA THR A 499 -11.54 26.14 5.62
C THR A 499 -11.72 25.77 7.10
N ALA A 500 -11.53 24.51 7.46
CA ALA A 500 -11.66 24.05 8.85
C ALA A 500 -10.56 24.64 9.76
N GLN A 501 -9.33 24.75 9.26
CA GLN A 501 -8.21 25.36 9.99
C GLN A 501 -8.44 26.84 10.23
N ALA A 502 -8.86 27.60 9.21
CA ALA A 502 -9.17 29.01 9.34
C ALA A 502 -10.32 29.28 10.34
N ALA A 503 -11.35 28.41 10.35
CA ALA A 503 -12.43 28.51 11.30
C ALA A 503 -11.96 28.29 12.75
N PHE A 504 -11.07 27.31 12.99
CA PHE A 504 -10.49 27.05 14.30
C PHE A 504 -9.60 28.19 14.79
N GLU A 505 -8.74 28.75 13.94
CA GLU A 505 -7.89 29.90 14.28
C GLU A 505 -8.74 31.11 14.66
N ALA A 506 -9.78 31.41 13.89
CA ALA A 506 -10.70 32.51 14.19
C ALA A 506 -11.41 32.33 15.55
N ALA A 507 -11.87 31.11 15.86
CA ALA A 507 -12.49 30.79 17.14
C ALA A 507 -11.52 30.94 18.32
N THR A 508 -10.26 30.54 18.15
CA THR A 508 -9.22 30.65 19.18
C THR A 508 -8.88 32.11 19.45
N MET A 509 -8.74 32.97 18.42
CA MET A 509 -8.50 34.41 18.59
C MET A 509 -9.63 35.13 19.31
N VAL A 510 -10.88 34.69 19.12
CA VAL A 510 -12.05 35.26 19.83
C VAL A 510 -12.05 34.83 21.31
N ALA A 511 -11.59 33.62 21.63
CA ALA A 511 -11.56 33.12 23.00
C ALA A 511 -10.42 33.73 23.84
N GLU A 512 -9.35 34.23 23.21
CA GLU A 512 -8.19 34.89 23.88
C GLU A 512 -8.43 36.39 24.15
N ASN A 513 -9.45 37.00 23.56
CA ASN A 513 -9.83 38.42 23.75
C ASN A 513 -11.02 38.56 24.73
#